data_014d0c957e8517f251afea7e133f2980
#
_entry.id   014d0c957e8517f251afea7e133f2980
#
_cell.length_a   1.000
_cell.length_b   1.000
_cell.length_c   1.000
_cell.angle_alpha   90.00
_cell.angle_beta   90.00
_cell.angle_gamma   90.00
#
_symmetry.space_group_name_H-M   'P 1'
#
loop_
_entity.id
_entity.type
_entity.pdbx_description
1 polymer ?
#
loop_
_entity_poly.entity_id
_entity_poly.type
_entity_poly.pdbx_seq_one_letter_code
_entity_poly.pdbx_strand_id
1 'polypeptide(L)'
;GKIGSATATLNEIIEYESSLNKSTSDKHIKTWDEISSIISELKNNDKKIVFTNGCFDILHIGHVKYLEKAKNFGDILILGLNSDDSTHRLKGKNRPINTQDDRAYILASLEVVDYVVIFNEDTPLDLIKLIKPDVLVKGGDYEGKEVVGQDIAKELKLVQFIDAKSTSKTIKKIRNS
;
A
#
# COMPACT_ATOMS: atom_id res chain seq x y z
N GLY A 1 41.62 -18.63 -15.12
CA GLY A 1 40.18 -18.54 -14.84
C GLY A 1 39.49 -17.89 -16.01
N LYS A 2 38.57 -18.60 -16.67
CA LYS A 2 37.70 -18.01 -17.71
C LYS A 2 36.72 -17.10 -17.02
N ILE A 3 36.75 -15.79 -17.29
CA ILE A 3 35.72 -14.85 -16.97
C ILE A 3 34.61 -15.11 -18.00
N GLY A 4 33.52 -15.77 -17.58
CA GLY A 4 32.35 -15.95 -18.41
C GLY A 4 31.65 -14.60 -18.56
N SER A 5 31.51 -14.10 -19.79
CA SER A 5 30.65 -12.97 -20.10
C SER A 5 29.19 -13.44 -19.97
N ALA A 6 28.47 -12.97 -18.97
CA ALA A 6 27.04 -13.13 -18.90
C ALA A 6 26.43 -12.28 -20.01
N THR A 7 25.76 -12.92 -20.98
CA THR A 7 25.03 -12.24 -22.05
C THR A 7 23.64 -11.95 -21.50
N ALA A 8 23.31 -10.69 -21.27
CA ALA A 8 21.96 -10.27 -20.90
C ALA A 8 21.00 -10.56 -22.06
N THR A 9 19.83 -11.08 -21.78
CA THR A 9 18.76 -11.24 -22.77
C THR A 9 18.16 -9.89 -23.13
N LEU A 10 17.51 -9.80 -24.28
CA LEU A 10 16.81 -8.58 -24.72
C LEU A 10 15.78 -8.13 -23.68
N ASN A 11 15.07 -9.08 -23.05
CA ASN A 11 14.08 -8.79 -22.00
C ASN A 11 14.74 -8.20 -20.74
N GLU A 12 15.89 -8.74 -20.29
CA GLU A 12 16.64 -8.17 -19.17
C GLU A 12 17.14 -6.75 -19.46
N ILE A 13 17.54 -6.47 -20.70
CA ILE A 13 17.94 -5.12 -21.12
C ILE A 13 16.75 -4.17 -21.10
N ILE A 14 15.61 -4.56 -21.64
CA ILE A 14 14.37 -3.77 -21.67
C ILE A 14 13.88 -3.50 -20.22
N GLU A 15 13.89 -4.50 -19.35
CA GLU A 15 13.53 -4.35 -17.93
C GLU A 15 14.50 -3.41 -17.21
N TYR A 16 15.80 -3.52 -17.49
CA TYR A 16 16.81 -2.63 -16.90
C TYR A 16 16.63 -1.18 -17.37
N GLU A 17 16.44 -0.94 -18.68
CA GLU A 17 16.16 0.40 -19.21
C GLU A 17 14.86 0.99 -18.64
N SER A 18 13.80 0.18 -18.54
CA SER A 18 12.55 0.57 -17.90
C SER A 18 12.75 0.95 -16.42
N SER A 19 13.59 0.21 -15.70
CA SER A 19 13.90 0.50 -14.30
C SER A 19 14.71 1.79 -14.10
N LEU A 20 15.58 2.13 -15.05
CA LEU A 20 16.36 3.37 -15.03
C LEU A 20 15.49 4.61 -15.24
N ASN A 21 14.40 4.48 -16.00
CA ASN A 21 13.48 5.57 -16.33
C ASN A 21 12.35 5.73 -15.31
N LYS A 22 12.19 4.82 -14.34
CA LYS A 22 11.19 4.97 -13.26
C LYS A 22 11.54 6.18 -12.39
N SER A 23 10.55 7.02 -12.09
CA SER A 23 10.69 8.07 -11.08
C SER A 23 11.01 7.46 -9.72
N THR A 24 11.45 8.29 -8.76
CA THR A 24 11.70 7.82 -7.39
C THR A 24 10.45 7.19 -6.80
N SER A 25 9.27 7.77 -7.00
CA SER A 25 8.00 7.26 -6.48
C SER A 25 7.57 5.95 -7.15
N ASP A 26 7.77 5.80 -8.47
CA ASP A 26 7.46 4.55 -9.19
C ASP A 26 8.23 3.34 -8.64
N LYS A 27 9.44 3.57 -8.11
CA LYS A 27 10.26 2.51 -7.49
C LYS A 27 9.64 1.94 -6.22
N HIS A 28 8.72 2.66 -5.59
CA HIS A 28 8.00 2.22 -4.40
C HIS A 28 6.69 1.49 -4.73
N ILE A 29 6.17 1.60 -5.97
CA ILE A 29 4.99 0.85 -6.43
C ILE A 29 5.45 -0.53 -6.90
N LYS A 30 4.88 -1.60 -6.33
CA LYS A 30 5.31 -2.98 -6.55
C LYS A 30 4.17 -3.84 -7.05
N THR A 31 4.50 -4.74 -7.98
CA THR A 31 3.65 -5.88 -8.32
C THR A 31 3.66 -6.92 -7.19
N TRP A 32 2.77 -7.90 -7.26
CA TRP A 32 2.73 -8.99 -6.28
C TRP A 32 4.00 -9.84 -6.29
N ASP A 33 4.60 -10.08 -7.45
CA ASP A 33 5.84 -10.85 -7.58
C ASP A 33 7.04 -10.07 -7.03
N GLU A 34 7.13 -8.77 -7.36
CA GLU A 34 8.18 -7.89 -6.83
C GLU A 34 8.12 -7.81 -5.30
N ILE A 35 6.92 -7.58 -4.73
CA ILE A 35 6.79 -7.48 -3.28
C ILE A 35 7.08 -8.81 -2.58
N SER A 36 6.73 -9.95 -3.18
CA SER A 36 7.05 -11.28 -2.64
C SER A 36 8.55 -11.50 -2.48
N SER A 37 9.32 -11.09 -3.49
CA SER A 37 10.78 -11.16 -3.46
C SER A 37 11.37 -10.24 -2.39
N ILE A 38 10.88 -9.00 -2.31
CA ILE A 38 11.31 -8.01 -1.32
C ILE A 38 11.00 -8.49 0.12
N ILE A 39 9.81 -9.05 0.36
CA ILE A 39 9.43 -9.57 1.68
C ILE A 39 10.40 -10.66 2.16
N SER A 40 10.84 -11.53 1.26
CA SER A 40 11.79 -12.58 1.60
C SER A 40 13.13 -12.00 2.08
N GLU A 41 13.62 -10.96 1.40
CA GLU A 41 14.83 -10.23 1.77
C GLU A 41 14.65 -9.48 3.11
N LEU A 42 13.53 -8.78 3.28
CA LEU A 42 13.24 -8.05 4.52
C LEU A 42 13.21 -8.97 5.73
N LYS A 43 12.57 -10.13 5.63
CA LYS A 43 12.50 -11.11 6.71
C LYS A 43 13.86 -11.73 7.02
N ASN A 44 14.70 -11.98 6.02
CA ASN A 44 16.07 -12.46 6.21
C ASN A 44 16.95 -11.44 6.93
N ASN A 45 16.59 -10.16 6.86
CA ASN A 45 17.29 -9.06 7.55
C ASN A 45 16.56 -8.60 8.83
N ASP A 46 15.68 -9.44 9.39
CA ASP A 46 14.91 -9.18 10.63
C ASP A 46 14.14 -7.85 10.63
N LYS A 47 13.72 -7.35 9.46
CA LYS A 47 12.95 -6.13 9.34
C LYS A 47 11.51 -6.35 9.78
N LYS A 48 11.01 -5.52 10.69
CA LYS A 48 9.64 -5.53 11.17
C LYS A 48 8.70 -4.92 10.13
N ILE A 49 7.82 -5.74 9.53
CA ILE A 49 6.92 -5.35 8.46
C ILE A 49 5.58 -4.92 9.05
N VAL A 50 5.17 -3.70 8.72
CA VAL A 50 3.84 -3.14 9.01
C VAL A 50 3.01 -3.16 7.73
N PHE A 51 1.76 -3.57 7.83
CA PHE A 51 0.81 -3.54 6.72
C PHE A 51 -0.44 -2.76 7.09
N THR A 52 -0.90 -1.95 6.15
CA THR A 52 -2.22 -1.34 6.18
C THR A 52 -2.82 -1.35 4.77
N ASN A 53 -4.14 -1.13 4.65
CA ASN A 53 -4.78 -1.00 3.34
C ASN A 53 -5.92 0.01 3.35
N GLY A 54 -6.30 0.44 2.15
CA GLY A 54 -7.43 1.33 1.95
C GLY A 54 -7.57 1.83 0.52
N CYS A 55 -8.66 2.58 0.27
CA CYS A 55 -8.91 3.19 -1.03
C CYS A 55 -8.09 4.47 -1.24
N PHE A 56 -7.87 5.28 -0.23
CA PHE A 56 -7.10 6.53 -0.26
C PHE A 56 -7.44 7.43 -1.46
N ASP A 57 -8.73 7.57 -1.76
CA ASP A 57 -9.21 8.18 -3.00
C ASP A 57 -8.85 9.67 -3.12
N ILE A 58 -9.19 10.48 -2.11
CA ILE A 58 -8.70 11.85 -2.00
C ILE A 58 -7.85 11.93 -0.74
N LEU A 59 -6.55 12.07 -0.92
CA LEU A 59 -5.61 12.17 0.19
C LEU A 59 -5.84 13.46 0.99
N HIS A 60 -5.83 13.34 2.30
CA HIS A 60 -5.95 14.46 3.25
C HIS A 60 -5.08 14.22 4.48
N ILE A 61 -4.89 15.25 5.29
CA ILE A 61 -4.00 15.20 6.46
C ILE A 61 -4.31 14.04 7.42
N GLY A 62 -5.58 13.62 7.52
CA GLY A 62 -5.95 12.46 8.34
C GLY A 62 -5.32 11.16 7.85
N HIS A 63 -5.21 10.96 6.52
CA HIS A 63 -4.51 9.82 5.93
C HIS A 63 -3.00 9.90 6.21
N VAL A 64 -2.39 11.08 6.01
CA VAL A 64 -0.94 11.25 6.24
C VAL A 64 -0.57 10.91 7.67
N LYS A 65 -1.26 11.51 8.65
CA LYS A 65 -1.03 11.26 10.08
C LYS A 65 -1.32 9.81 10.49
N TYR A 66 -2.28 9.17 9.84
CA TYR A 66 -2.55 7.75 10.04
C TYR A 66 -1.36 6.89 9.57
N LEU A 67 -0.84 7.18 8.36
CA LEU A 67 0.31 6.46 7.80
C LEU A 67 1.60 6.71 8.59
N GLU A 68 1.83 7.94 9.08
CA GLU A 68 2.93 8.24 10.00
C GLU A 68 2.87 7.40 11.27
N LYS A 69 1.69 7.29 11.89
CA LYS A 69 1.49 6.44 13.06
C LYS A 69 1.68 4.96 12.74
N ALA A 70 1.19 4.51 11.57
CA ALA A 70 1.37 3.14 11.13
C ALA A 70 2.87 2.80 10.96
N LYS A 71 3.63 3.67 10.30
CA LYS A 71 5.09 3.51 10.09
C LYS A 71 5.84 3.34 11.41
N ASN A 72 5.44 4.04 12.46
CA ASN A 72 6.10 3.99 13.77
C ASN A 72 5.98 2.63 14.49
N PHE A 73 5.19 1.69 13.98
CA PHE A 73 5.07 0.34 14.54
C PHE A 73 6.10 -0.66 14.01
N GLY A 74 6.91 -0.29 13.00
CA GLY A 74 7.96 -1.15 12.45
C GLY A 74 8.93 -0.43 11.52
N ASP A 75 9.76 -1.22 10.85
CA ASP A 75 10.82 -0.72 9.98
C ASP A 75 10.31 -0.38 8.58
N ILE A 76 9.38 -1.20 8.06
CA ILE A 76 8.88 -1.12 6.69
C ILE A 76 7.36 -1.04 6.70
N LEU A 77 6.80 -0.01 6.06
CA LEU A 77 5.36 0.13 5.85
C LEU A 77 4.99 -0.27 4.42
N ILE A 78 4.24 -1.36 4.30
CA ILE A 78 3.63 -1.79 3.03
C ILE A 78 2.15 -1.39 3.05
N LEU A 79 1.73 -0.66 2.01
CA LEU A 79 0.37 -0.19 1.85
C LEU A 79 -0.33 -0.96 0.73
N GLY A 80 -1.38 -1.71 1.08
CA GLY A 80 -2.30 -2.31 0.11
C GLY A 80 -3.31 -1.26 -0.38
N LEU A 81 -3.29 -0.96 -1.68
CA LEU A 81 -4.18 0.00 -2.29
C LEU A 81 -5.29 -0.71 -3.06
N ASN A 82 -6.55 -0.47 -2.70
CA ASN A 82 -7.68 -0.98 -3.47
C ASN A 82 -7.65 -0.43 -4.91
N SER A 83 -7.77 -1.31 -5.90
CA SER A 83 -7.90 -0.93 -7.31
C SER A 83 -9.12 -0.03 -7.54
N ASP A 84 -9.27 0.50 -8.74
CA ASP A 84 -10.45 1.28 -9.11
C ASP A 84 -11.70 0.41 -9.02
N ASP A 85 -11.67 -0.80 -9.55
CA ASP A 85 -12.79 -1.73 -9.51
C ASP A 85 -13.16 -2.13 -8.08
N SER A 86 -12.17 -2.45 -7.24
CA SER A 86 -12.41 -2.77 -5.83
C SER A 86 -13.00 -1.56 -5.10
N THR A 87 -12.46 -0.36 -5.31
CA THR A 87 -13.00 0.87 -4.73
C THR A 87 -14.42 1.15 -5.19
N HIS A 88 -14.72 0.90 -6.47
CA HIS A 88 -16.05 1.04 -7.05
C HIS A 88 -17.08 0.12 -6.37
N ARG A 89 -16.72 -1.15 -6.17
CA ARG A 89 -17.58 -2.11 -5.45
C ARG A 89 -17.81 -1.70 -3.99
N LEU A 90 -16.78 -1.19 -3.32
CA LEU A 90 -16.84 -0.84 -1.89
C LEU A 90 -17.49 0.51 -1.59
N LYS A 91 -17.36 1.51 -2.48
CA LYS A 91 -17.77 2.91 -2.23
C LYS A 91 -18.84 3.43 -3.18
N GLY A 92 -19.23 2.65 -4.20
CA GLY A 92 -20.28 2.97 -5.15
C GLY A 92 -19.76 3.60 -6.46
N LYS A 93 -20.67 3.70 -7.43
CA LYS A 93 -20.40 3.99 -8.85
C LYS A 93 -19.64 5.29 -9.15
N ASN A 94 -19.65 6.25 -8.24
CA ASN A 94 -18.99 7.54 -8.42
C ASN A 94 -17.62 7.59 -7.71
N ARG A 95 -17.05 6.45 -7.39
CA ARG A 95 -15.76 6.32 -6.70
C ARG A 95 -14.91 5.23 -7.39
N PRO A 96 -13.60 5.37 -7.46
CA PRO A 96 -12.83 6.50 -6.92
C PRO A 96 -12.94 7.77 -7.79
N ILE A 97 -12.50 8.92 -7.27
CA ILE A 97 -12.33 10.17 -8.02
C ILE A 97 -11.00 10.16 -8.77
N ASN A 98 -9.93 9.78 -8.08
CA ASN A 98 -8.59 9.63 -8.67
C ASN A 98 -8.35 8.17 -9.08
N THR A 99 -7.69 7.96 -10.22
CA THR A 99 -7.34 6.64 -10.71
C THR A 99 -6.43 5.91 -9.72
N GLN A 100 -6.41 4.59 -9.75
CA GLN A 100 -5.51 3.79 -8.90
C GLN A 100 -4.05 4.17 -9.10
N ASP A 101 -3.65 4.51 -10.32
CA ASP A 101 -2.27 4.87 -10.63
C ASP A 101 -1.89 6.23 -10.02
N ASP A 102 -2.78 7.24 -10.12
CA ASP A 102 -2.58 8.53 -9.45
C ASP A 102 -2.51 8.35 -7.92
N ARG A 103 -3.43 7.55 -7.36
CA ARG A 103 -3.46 7.27 -5.92
C ARG A 103 -2.20 6.55 -5.45
N ALA A 104 -1.75 5.54 -6.22
CA ALA A 104 -0.52 4.81 -5.92
C ALA A 104 0.70 5.72 -5.96
N TYR A 105 0.80 6.57 -6.98
CA TYR A 105 1.91 7.52 -7.13
C TYR A 105 1.97 8.53 -5.99
N ILE A 106 0.84 9.13 -5.63
CA ILE A 106 0.76 10.08 -4.51
C ILE A 106 1.17 9.40 -3.19
N LEU A 107 0.69 8.18 -2.93
CA LEU A 107 1.02 7.44 -1.71
C LEU A 107 2.50 7.01 -1.68
N ALA A 108 3.03 6.57 -2.81
CA ALA A 108 4.43 6.20 -2.96
C ALA A 108 5.40 7.39 -2.83
N SER A 109 4.89 8.63 -2.97
CA SER A 109 5.66 9.85 -2.77
C SER A 109 5.75 10.28 -1.30
N LEU A 110 5.00 9.62 -0.40
CA LEU A 110 5.07 9.91 1.04
C LEU A 110 6.28 9.20 1.65
N GLU A 111 7.15 9.93 2.32
CA GLU A 111 8.37 9.42 2.96
C GLU A 111 8.12 8.22 3.89
N VAL A 112 6.94 8.17 4.52
CA VAL A 112 6.58 7.12 5.47
C VAL A 112 6.09 5.84 4.83
N VAL A 113 5.83 5.82 3.51
CA VAL A 113 5.36 4.64 2.76
C VAL A 113 6.52 4.03 2.00
N ASP A 114 6.95 2.84 2.41
CA ASP A 114 8.07 2.16 1.74
C ASP A 114 7.62 1.47 0.45
N TYR A 115 6.44 0.82 0.46
CA TYR A 115 5.91 0.15 -0.73
C TYR A 115 4.39 0.28 -0.82
N VAL A 116 3.90 0.42 -2.05
CA VAL A 116 2.47 0.39 -2.41
C VAL A 116 2.23 -0.81 -3.31
N VAL A 117 1.21 -1.62 -2.99
CA VAL A 117 0.79 -2.77 -3.79
C VAL A 117 -0.69 -2.64 -4.09
N ILE A 118 -1.06 -2.60 -5.37
CA ILE A 118 -2.46 -2.56 -5.80
C ILE A 118 -3.05 -3.97 -5.73
N PHE A 119 -4.26 -4.09 -5.18
CA PHE A 119 -5.03 -5.33 -5.16
C PHE A 119 -6.48 -5.10 -5.61
N ASN A 120 -7.06 -6.09 -6.27
CA ASN A 120 -8.40 -5.96 -6.87
C ASN A 120 -9.51 -6.63 -6.06
N GLU A 121 -9.17 -7.45 -5.11
CA GLU A 121 -10.10 -8.19 -4.27
C GLU A 121 -10.90 -7.24 -3.36
N ASP A 122 -12.07 -7.68 -2.88
CA ASP A 122 -12.90 -6.88 -1.96
C ASP A 122 -12.28 -6.77 -0.57
N THR A 123 -11.41 -7.71 -0.23
CA THR A 123 -10.64 -7.72 1.01
C THR A 123 -9.16 -7.91 0.74
N PRO A 124 -8.26 -7.40 1.59
CA PRO A 124 -6.81 -7.55 1.42
C PRO A 124 -6.30 -8.93 1.88
N LEU A 125 -7.15 -9.93 2.06
CA LEU A 125 -6.80 -11.19 2.72
C LEU A 125 -5.63 -11.90 2.02
N ASP A 126 -5.68 -12.03 0.69
CA ASP A 126 -4.65 -12.77 -0.04
C ASP A 126 -3.31 -12.01 -0.08
N LEU A 127 -3.36 -10.68 -0.13
CA LEU A 127 -2.17 -9.85 0.04
C LEU A 127 -1.58 -9.97 1.46
N ILE A 128 -2.42 -10.02 2.50
CA ILE A 128 -1.98 -10.26 3.87
C ILE A 128 -1.35 -11.64 4.03
N LYS A 129 -1.92 -12.69 3.40
CA LYS A 129 -1.35 -14.04 3.39
C LYS A 129 0.03 -14.09 2.73
N LEU A 130 0.22 -13.33 1.65
CA LEU A 130 1.51 -13.20 0.98
C LEU A 130 2.54 -12.50 1.87
N ILE A 131 2.18 -11.35 2.43
CA ILE A 131 3.07 -10.51 3.22
C ILE A 131 3.38 -11.15 4.58
N LYS A 132 2.38 -11.70 5.26
CA LYS A 132 2.44 -12.17 6.67
C LYS A 132 3.10 -11.11 7.54
N PRO A 133 2.45 -9.94 7.71
CA PRO A 133 3.06 -8.80 8.38
C PRO A 133 3.25 -9.07 9.88
N ASP A 134 4.24 -8.40 10.47
CA ASP A 134 4.40 -8.40 11.93
C ASP A 134 3.29 -7.58 12.59
N VAL A 135 2.92 -6.46 11.98
CA VAL A 135 1.87 -5.57 12.49
C VAL A 135 0.85 -5.28 11.39
N LEU A 136 -0.42 -5.59 11.66
CA LEU A 136 -1.55 -5.15 10.86
C LEU A 136 -2.13 -3.88 11.48
N VAL A 137 -2.21 -2.79 10.72
CA VAL A 137 -2.75 -1.50 11.20
C VAL A 137 -4.10 -1.21 10.55
N LYS A 138 -5.08 -0.81 11.36
CA LYS A 138 -6.41 -0.39 10.91
C LYS A 138 -6.86 0.89 11.61
N GLY A 139 -7.83 1.58 11.00
CA GLY A 139 -8.47 2.73 11.62
C GLY A 139 -9.29 2.37 12.86
N GLY A 140 -9.48 3.31 13.78
CA GLY A 140 -10.24 3.10 15.01
C GLY A 140 -11.73 2.78 14.82
N ASP A 141 -12.26 2.95 13.61
CA ASP A 141 -13.62 2.52 13.24
C ASP A 141 -13.79 0.99 13.18
N TYR A 142 -12.69 0.24 13.32
CA TYR A 142 -12.67 -1.22 13.49
C TYR A 142 -12.69 -1.68 14.95
N GLU A 143 -12.73 -0.77 15.93
CA GLU A 143 -12.82 -1.14 17.33
C GLU A 143 -14.08 -2.00 17.60
N GLY A 144 -13.86 -3.19 18.20
CA GLY A 144 -14.93 -4.16 18.47
C GLY A 144 -15.43 -4.94 17.24
N LYS A 145 -14.79 -4.81 16.08
CA LYS A 145 -15.11 -5.58 14.86
C LYS A 145 -13.98 -6.56 14.54
N GLU A 146 -14.34 -7.65 13.90
CA GLU A 146 -13.35 -8.56 13.33
C GLU A 146 -12.62 -7.88 12.17
N VAL A 147 -11.28 -7.97 12.19
CA VAL A 147 -10.42 -7.40 11.17
C VAL A 147 -9.88 -8.52 10.28
N VAL A 148 -10.15 -8.42 8.98
CA VAL A 148 -9.66 -9.39 8.00
C VAL A 148 -8.13 -9.52 8.08
N GLY A 149 -7.65 -10.77 8.30
CA GLY A 149 -6.23 -11.09 8.37
C GLY A 149 -5.58 -10.82 9.74
N GLN A 150 -6.36 -10.50 10.77
CA GLN A 150 -5.82 -10.30 12.13
C GLN A 150 -5.20 -11.57 12.73
N ASP A 151 -5.66 -12.73 12.29
CA ASP A 151 -5.16 -14.06 12.67
C ASP A 151 -3.85 -14.44 11.96
N ILE A 152 -3.48 -13.72 10.89
CA ILE A 152 -2.27 -13.94 10.11
C ILE A 152 -1.13 -13.04 10.60
N ALA A 153 -1.45 -11.80 10.98
CA ALA A 153 -0.50 -10.87 11.55
C ALA A 153 -0.10 -11.25 12.97
N LYS A 154 1.14 -10.96 13.38
CA LYS A 154 1.57 -11.20 14.77
C LYS A 154 0.89 -10.25 15.76
N GLU A 155 0.56 -9.04 15.31
CA GLU A 155 -0.05 -8.00 16.13
C GLU A 155 -1.05 -7.15 15.32
N LEU A 156 -2.21 -6.82 15.91
CA LEU A 156 -3.16 -5.84 15.37
C LEU A 156 -3.04 -4.52 16.15
N LYS A 157 -2.89 -3.41 15.44
CA LYS A 157 -2.93 -2.05 15.99
C LYS A 157 -4.11 -1.27 15.41
N LEU A 158 -4.90 -0.68 16.30
CA LEU A 158 -5.95 0.27 15.92
C LEU A 158 -5.46 1.70 16.12
N VAL A 159 -5.51 2.50 15.07
CA VAL A 159 -5.08 3.91 15.10
C VAL A 159 -6.31 4.80 15.00
N GLN A 160 -6.57 5.59 16.02
CA GLN A 160 -7.64 6.57 16.00
C GLN A 160 -7.39 7.64 14.93
N PHE A 161 -8.41 7.88 14.10
CA PHE A 161 -8.36 8.97 13.14
C PHE A 161 -8.39 10.31 13.86
N ILE A 162 -7.66 11.28 13.33
CA ILE A 162 -7.76 12.66 13.82
C ILE A 162 -9.07 13.23 13.28
N ASP A 163 -9.90 13.71 14.19
CA ASP A 163 -11.26 14.18 13.94
C ASP A 163 -11.40 15.17 12.78
N ALA A 164 -12.56 15.08 12.13
CA ALA A 164 -13.19 16.03 11.22
C ALA A 164 -12.83 15.97 9.72
N LYS A 165 -11.89 15.16 9.23
CA LYS A 165 -11.61 15.11 7.78
C LYS A 165 -11.87 13.71 7.21
N SER A 166 -12.79 13.63 6.23
CA SER A 166 -12.99 12.41 5.44
C SER A 166 -13.22 12.79 3.98
N THR A 167 -12.80 11.93 3.07
CA THR A 167 -13.02 12.09 1.62
C THR A 167 -14.51 12.34 1.31
N SER A 168 -15.42 11.62 1.97
CA SER A 168 -16.87 11.80 1.78
C SER A 168 -17.37 13.19 2.19
N LYS A 169 -16.85 13.75 3.30
CA LYS A 169 -17.18 15.13 3.71
C LYS A 169 -16.63 16.16 2.72
N THR A 170 -15.43 15.94 2.19
CA THR A 170 -14.82 16.81 1.17
C THR A 170 -15.65 16.84 -0.11
N ILE A 171 -16.02 15.67 -0.64
CA ILE A 171 -16.87 15.55 -1.83
C ILE A 171 -18.22 16.22 -1.62
N LYS A 172 -18.86 16.00 -0.45
CA LYS A 172 -20.15 16.63 -0.13
C LYS A 172 -20.03 18.16 -0.07
N LYS A 173 -18.92 18.69 0.46
CA LYS A 173 -18.69 20.15 0.49
C LYS A 173 -18.56 20.71 -0.92
N ILE A 174 -17.80 20.07 -1.80
CA ILE A 174 -17.61 20.50 -3.21
C ILE A 174 -18.95 20.49 -3.98
N ARG A 175 -19.80 19.47 -3.75
CA ARG A 175 -21.11 19.36 -4.45
C ARG A 175 -22.14 20.38 -3.98
N ASN A 176 -21.98 20.92 -2.77
CA ASN A 176 -22.89 21.89 -2.17
C ASN A 176 -22.38 23.34 -2.27
N SER A 177 -21.24 23.56 -2.92
CA SER A 177 -20.67 24.87 -3.28
C SER A 177 -21.05 25.25 -4.69
#